data_dd6a740ca12b149012e941b711cd3476
#
_entry.id   dd6a740ca12b149012e941b711cd3476
#
_cell.length_a   1.000
_cell.length_b   1.000
_cell.length_c   1.000
_cell.angle_alpha   90.00
_cell.angle_beta   90.00
_cell.angle_gamma   90.00
#
_symmetry.space_group_name_H-M   'P 1'
#
loop_
_entity.id
_entity.type
_entity.pdbx_description
1 polymer ?
#
loop_
_entity_poly.entity_id
_entity_poly.type
_entity_poly.pdbx_seq_one_letter_code
_entity_poly.pdbx_strand_id
1 'polypeptide(L)'
;MCIRDRDTTKNREEALIEVYKKLRPGEPPNLENATQLIENTFFDNKRYDLASVGRYKLNKKLGWKGRLEGVTLAEDLVSEDGELLVRAGTKITAEEIKTIEESGVYNEEGLRSIKIMHRESPMLMLFTTGIDEKVRTVSVEDVLASFNYLLNLMDGFGTKDDIDHLGNRRVRCVG
;
A
#
# COMPACT_ATOMS: atom_id res chain seq x y z
N MET A 1 -23.26 -6.35 4.94
CA MET A 1 -23.11 -6.22 3.48
C MET A 1 -21.81 -5.45 3.20
N CYS A 2 -20.85 -6.11 2.58
CA CYS A 2 -19.57 -5.46 2.26
C CYS A 2 -19.73 -4.56 1.03
N ILE A 3 -18.95 -3.46 0.98
CA ILE A 3 -18.89 -2.57 -0.20
C ILE A 3 -18.56 -3.39 -1.46
N ARG A 4 -17.68 -4.37 -1.33
CA ARG A 4 -17.28 -5.27 -2.42
C ARG A 4 -18.41 -6.10 -3.00
N ASP A 5 -19.43 -6.47 -2.22
CA ASP A 5 -20.58 -7.23 -2.74
C ASP A 5 -21.41 -6.44 -3.75
N ARG A 6 -21.21 -5.11 -3.79
CA ARG A 6 -21.86 -4.19 -4.72
C ARG A 6 -20.95 -3.79 -5.89
N ASP A 7 -19.68 -4.18 -5.85
CA ASP A 7 -18.74 -3.89 -6.92
C ASP A 7 -18.96 -4.88 -8.07
N THR A 8 -19.35 -4.37 -9.21
CA THR A 8 -19.59 -5.12 -10.44
C THR A 8 -18.34 -5.29 -11.28
N THR A 9 -17.25 -4.60 -10.93
CA THR A 9 -16.00 -4.61 -11.70
C THR A 9 -15.13 -5.80 -11.32
N LYS A 10 -14.50 -6.43 -12.33
CA LYS A 10 -13.67 -7.62 -12.16
C LYS A 10 -12.17 -7.32 -12.24
N ASN A 11 -11.81 -6.22 -12.89
CA ASN A 11 -10.43 -5.84 -13.11
C ASN A 11 -10.25 -4.32 -12.99
N ARG A 12 -9.00 -3.87 -13.01
CA ARG A 12 -8.63 -2.45 -12.92
C ARG A 12 -9.23 -1.63 -14.05
N GLU A 13 -9.24 -2.15 -15.26
CA GLU A 13 -9.71 -1.43 -16.45
C GLU A 13 -11.21 -1.15 -16.37
N GLU A 14 -12.00 -2.15 -15.99
CA GLU A 14 -13.43 -1.99 -15.74
C GLU A 14 -13.70 -0.98 -14.62
N ALA A 15 -12.91 -1.02 -13.54
CA ALA A 15 -13.03 -0.08 -12.44
C ALA A 15 -12.75 1.36 -12.88
N LEU A 16 -11.70 1.59 -13.68
CA LEU A 16 -11.40 2.90 -14.24
C LEU A 16 -12.54 3.43 -15.11
N ILE A 17 -13.11 2.57 -15.96
CA ILE A 17 -14.26 2.90 -16.81
C ILE A 17 -15.49 3.26 -15.97
N GLU A 18 -15.79 2.50 -14.93
CA GLU A 18 -16.92 2.80 -14.04
C GLU A 18 -16.72 4.12 -13.28
N VAL A 19 -15.52 4.40 -12.80
CA VAL A 19 -15.19 5.70 -12.18
C VAL A 19 -15.36 6.83 -13.22
N TYR A 20 -14.87 6.63 -14.44
CA TYR A 20 -15.02 7.61 -15.50
C TYR A 20 -16.48 7.94 -15.78
N LYS A 21 -17.36 6.93 -15.94
CA LYS A 21 -18.80 7.13 -16.15
C LYS A 21 -19.44 7.96 -15.03
N LYS A 22 -18.98 7.81 -13.80
CA LYS A 22 -19.48 8.58 -12.65
C LYS A 22 -18.99 10.03 -12.66
N LEU A 23 -17.76 10.26 -13.06
CA LEU A 23 -17.16 11.60 -13.13
C LEU A 23 -17.62 12.38 -14.37
N ARG A 24 -17.87 11.69 -15.48
CA ARG A 24 -18.25 12.26 -16.79
C ARG A 24 -19.50 11.59 -17.35
N PRO A 25 -20.67 11.81 -16.73
CA PRO A 25 -21.91 11.23 -17.23
C PRO A 25 -22.23 11.80 -18.62
N GLY A 26 -22.54 10.91 -19.56
CA GLY A 26 -22.92 11.29 -20.95
C GLY A 26 -21.78 11.24 -21.96
N GLU A 27 -20.52 11.06 -21.54
CA GLU A 27 -19.43 10.83 -22.46
C GLU A 27 -19.21 9.31 -22.68
N PRO A 28 -18.90 8.87 -23.92
CA PRO A 28 -18.60 7.47 -24.18
C PRO A 28 -17.32 7.07 -23.41
N PRO A 29 -17.36 6.02 -22.61
CA PRO A 29 -16.22 5.61 -21.80
C PRO A 29 -15.14 4.98 -22.69
N ASN A 30 -13.92 5.51 -22.58
CA ASN A 30 -12.71 4.95 -23.18
C ASN A 30 -11.67 4.76 -22.05
N LEU A 31 -10.98 3.64 -22.08
CA LEU A 31 -9.96 3.29 -21.06
C LEU A 31 -8.83 4.35 -21.00
N GLU A 32 -8.37 4.80 -22.15
CA GLU A 32 -7.31 5.82 -22.24
C GLU A 32 -7.75 7.13 -21.58
N ASN A 33 -8.94 7.62 -21.93
CA ASN A 33 -9.50 8.83 -21.35
C ASN A 33 -9.77 8.67 -19.84
N ALA A 34 -10.21 7.49 -19.42
CA ALA A 34 -10.45 7.19 -18.01
C ALA A 34 -9.16 7.21 -17.20
N THR A 35 -8.11 6.57 -17.70
CA THR A 35 -6.78 6.56 -17.06
C THR A 35 -6.24 7.98 -16.98
N GLN A 36 -6.23 8.70 -18.09
CA GLN A 36 -5.71 10.07 -18.14
C GLN A 36 -6.49 11.03 -17.24
N LEU A 37 -7.81 10.88 -17.14
CA LEU A 37 -8.62 11.70 -16.23
C LEU A 37 -8.22 11.48 -14.77
N ILE A 38 -8.05 10.24 -14.36
CA ILE A 38 -7.70 9.91 -12.97
C ILE A 38 -6.27 10.34 -12.66
N GLU A 39 -5.31 10.05 -13.54
CA GLU A 39 -3.93 10.49 -13.39
C GLU A 39 -3.83 12.01 -13.30
N ASN A 40 -4.45 12.74 -14.21
CA ASN A 40 -4.45 14.19 -14.21
C ASN A 40 -5.17 14.80 -13.00
N THR A 41 -6.13 14.10 -12.42
CA THR A 41 -6.92 14.65 -11.31
C THR A 41 -6.22 14.44 -9.97
N PHE A 42 -5.63 13.26 -9.75
CA PHE A 42 -5.13 12.87 -8.43
C PHE A 42 -3.62 12.76 -8.34
N PHE A 43 -2.92 12.55 -9.46
CA PHE A 43 -1.49 12.27 -9.49
C PHE A 43 -0.65 13.30 -10.26
N ASP A 44 -1.28 14.26 -10.94
CA ASP A 44 -0.56 15.35 -11.58
C ASP A 44 -0.16 16.41 -10.54
N ASN A 45 1.15 16.58 -10.33
CA ASN A 45 1.71 17.54 -9.39
C ASN A 45 1.39 19.01 -9.70
N LYS A 46 0.90 19.33 -10.90
CA LYS A 46 0.44 20.67 -11.26
C LYS A 46 -0.99 20.95 -10.80
N ARG A 47 -1.79 19.90 -10.62
CA ARG A 47 -3.22 20.00 -10.28
C ARG A 47 -3.53 19.58 -8.86
N TYR A 48 -2.78 18.62 -8.34
CA TYR A 48 -2.97 18.10 -6.99
C TYR A 48 -1.68 18.28 -6.18
N ASP A 49 -1.82 18.83 -4.99
CA ASP A 49 -0.73 18.97 -4.02
C ASP A 49 -1.22 18.42 -2.68
N LEU A 50 -0.46 17.48 -2.12
CA LEU A 50 -0.69 16.94 -0.78
C LEU A 50 -0.68 18.03 0.31
N ALA A 51 0.00 19.15 0.05
CA ALA A 51 0.32 20.19 0.99
C ALA A 51 1.05 19.66 2.25
N SER A 52 1.54 20.54 3.09
CA SER A 52 2.26 20.17 4.32
C SER A 52 1.41 19.31 5.27
N VAL A 53 0.12 19.61 5.36
CA VAL A 53 -0.83 18.86 6.21
C VAL A 53 -1.02 17.42 5.71
N GLY A 54 -1.09 17.21 4.41
CA GLY A 54 -1.19 15.88 3.81
C GLY A 54 0.07 15.06 4.06
N ARG A 55 1.24 15.64 3.83
CA ARG A 55 2.54 15.02 4.11
C ARG A 55 2.68 14.65 5.59
N TYR A 56 2.36 15.58 6.48
CA TYR A 56 2.36 15.32 7.92
C TYR A 56 1.45 14.15 8.31
N LYS A 57 0.22 14.11 7.77
CA LYS A 57 -0.72 13.01 8.04
C LYS A 57 -0.22 11.68 7.53
N LEU A 58 0.38 11.64 6.33
CA LEU A 58 0.98 10.43 5.78
C LEU A 58 2.16 9.94 6.64
N ASN A 59 3.09 10.83 6.97
CA ASN A 59 4.22 10.51 7.84
C ASN A 59 3.77 10.01 9.21
N LYS A 60 2.76 10.63 9.80
CA LYS A 60 2.22 10.19 11.09
C LYS A 60 1.54 8.82 11.03
N LYS A 61 0.77 8.54 9.97
CA LYS A 61 0.00 7.28 9.85
C LYS A 61 0.82 6.12 9.30
N LEU A 62 1.75 6.40 8.40
CA LEU A 62 2.55 5.38 7.71
C LEU A 62 3.98 5.31 8.22
N GLY A 63 4.33 6.09 9.25
CA GLY A 63 5.68 6.12 9.82
C GLY A 63 6.16 4.72 10.24
N TRP A 64 7.37 4.37 9.83
CA TRP A 64 7.92 3.03 9.94
C TRP A 64 8.03 2.53 11.40
N LYS A 65 8.47 3.37 12.33
CA LYS A 65 8.65 2.98 13.74
C LYS A 65 7.34 2.43 14.35
N GLY A 66 6.25 3.18 14.23
CA GLY A 66 4.96 2.77 14.77
C GLY A 66 4.30 1.62 14.00
N ARG A 67 4.71 1.38 12.76
CA ARG A 67 4.15 0.28 11.96
C ARG A 67 4.93 -1.02 12.09
N LEU A 68 6.23 -0.96 12.33
CA LEU A 68 7.07 -2.14 12.52
C LEU A 68 6.98 -2.71 13.93
N GLU A 69 6.65 -1.89 14.92
CA GLU A 69 6.53 -2.35 16.29
C GLU A 69 5.46 -3.44 16.44
N GLY A 70 5.85 -4.56 17.02
CA GLY A 70 4.96 -5.69 17.27
C GLY A 70 4.67 -6.60 16.06
N VAL A 71 5.29 -6.32 14.92
CA VAL A 71 5.15 -7.09 13.68
C VAL A 71 6.21 -8.20 13.63
N THR A 72 5.87 -9.33 13.03
CA THR A 72 6.82 -10.44 12.79
C THR A 72 7.32 -10.36 11.36
N LEU A 73 8.65 -10.40 11.17
CA LEU A 73 9.26 -10.38 9.85
C LEU A 73 9.05 -11.71 9.10
N ALA A 74 8.80 -11.65 7.81
CA ALA A 74 8.75 -12.82 6.92
C ALA A 74 10.10 -13.11 6.24
N GLU A 75 10.98 -12.11 6.17
CA GLU A 75 12.33 -12.20 5.60
C GLU A 75 13.35 -11.57 6.53
N ASP A 76 14.61 -11.97 6.38
CA ASP A 76 15.71 -11.37 7.14
C ASP A 76 15.88 -9.91 6.74
N LEU A 77 16.05 -9.03 7.72
CA LEU A 77 16.38 -7.64 7.51
C LEU A 77 17.91 -7.48 7.62
N VAL A 78 18.52 -7.05 6.53
CA VAL A 78 19.95 -6.82 6.45
C VAL A 78 20.28 -5.35 6.27
N SER A 79 21.41 -4.92 6.79
CA SER A 79 21.99 -3.59 6.55
C SER A 79 22.48 -3.46 5.10
N GLU A 80 22.79 -2.24 4.68
CA GLU A 80 23.44 -1.97 3.38
C GLU A 80 24.80 -2.66 3.26
N ASP A 81 25.50 -2.84 4.38
CA ASP A 81 26.79 -3.55 4.48
C ASP A 81 26.62 -5.09 4.48
N GLY A 82 25.38 -5.59 4.41
CA GLY A 82 25.08 -7.03 4.43
C GLY A 82 25.05 -7.64 5.83
N GLU A 83 25.13 -6.83 6.88
CA GLU A 83 25.01 -7.30 8.26
C GLU A 83 23.54 -7.64 8.58
N LEU A 84 23.31 -8.78 9.24
CA LEU A 84 22.00 -9.21 9.67
C LEU A 84 21.53 -8.37 10.86
N LEU A 85 20.50 -7.56 10.68
CA LEU A 85 19.89 -6.74 11.73
C LEU A 85 18.83 -7.52 12.50
N VAL A 86 17.87 -8.09 11.81
CA VAL A 86 16.77 -8.86 12.42
C VAL A 86 16.45 -10.08 11.55
N ARG A 87 16.32 -11.25 12.19
CA ARG A 87 15.99 -12.50 11.50
C ARG A 87 14.51 -12.60 11.17
N ALA A 88 14.21 -13.31 10.08
CA ALA A 88 12.86 -13.76 9.76
C ALA A 88 12.25 -14.54 10.94
N GLY A 89 10.95 -14.37 11.13
CA GLY A 89 10.23 -14.98 12.26
C GLY A 89 10.35 -14.23 13.58
N THR A 90 11.23 -13.22 13.68
CA THR A 90 11.37 -12.42 14.91
C THR A 90 10.26 -11.36 14.95
N LYS A 91 9.66 -11.23 16.14
CA LYS A 91 8.72 -10.14 16.41
C LYS A 91 9.50 -8.89 16.78
N ILE A 92 9.34 -7.83 16.02
CA ILE A 92 10.04 -6.56 16.21
C ILE A 92 9.58 -5.89 17.50
N THR A 93 10.51 -5.63 18.40
CA THR A 93 10.32 -4.89 19.65
C THR A 93 10.93 -3.48 19.53
N ALA A 94 10.79 -2.69 20.59
CA ALA A 94 11.39 -1.36 20.65
C ALA A 94 12.93 -1.40 20.61
N GLU A 95 13.55 -2.50 20.98
CA GLU A 95 15.02 -2.70 20.94
C GLU A 95 15.48 -2.91 19.50
N GLU A 96 14.81 -3.80 18.76
CA GLU A 96 15.10 -4.00 17.33
C GLU A 96 14.85 -2.72 16.51
N ILE A 97 13.83 -1.94 16.87
CA ILE A 97 13.61 -0.65 16.20
C ILE A 97 14.79 0.30 16.37
N LYS A 98 15.39 0.36 17.55
CA LYS A 98 16.60 1.16 17.78
C LYS A 98 17.79 0.65 16.98
N THR A 99 17.99 -0.66 16.94
CA THR A 99 19.05 -1.27 16.13
C THR A 99 18.89 -0.95 14.65
N ILE A 100 17.65 -1.02 14.13
CA ILE A 100 17.34 -0.65 12.75
C ILE A 100 17.57 0.85 12.51
N GLU A 101 17.25 1.71 13.49
CA GLU A 101 17.49 3.15 13.39
C GLU A 101 19.00 3.47 13.36
N GLU A 102 19.77 2.85 14.22
CA GLU A 102 21.22 3.02 14.31
C GLU A 102 21.96 2.49 13.06
N SER A 103 21.44 1.44 12.43
CA SER A 103 22.01 0.88 11.19
C SER A 103 21.83 1.78 9.96
N GLY A 104 20.93 2.76 10.01
CA GLY A 104 20.71 3.70 8.92
C GLY A 104 19.96 3.15 7.70
N VAL A 105 19.48 1.92 7.70
CA VAL A 105 18.77 1.27 6.56
C VAL A 105 17.60 2.12 6.04
N TYR A 106 16.98 2.90 6.90
CA TYR A 106 15.83 3.75 6.55
C TYR A 106 16.14 5.25 6.65
N ASN A 107 17.38 5.65 6.39
CA ASN A 107 17.77 7.06 6.42
C ASN A 107 17.25 7.85 5.21
N GLU A 108 17.07 7.18 4.08
CA GLU A 108 16.50 7.83 2.90
C GLU A 108 15.00 8.03 3.02
N GLU A 109 14.54 9.22 2.76
CA GLU A 109 13.11 9.53 2.74
C GLU A 109 12.39 8.84 1.58
N GLY A 110 11.17 8.41 1.82
CA GLY A 110 10.33 7.80 0.82
C GLY A 110 9.34 6.76 1.34
N LEU A 111 8.64 6.14 0.40
CA LEU A 111 7.80 4.98 0.66
C LEU A 111 8.63 3.71 0.51
N ARG A 112 8.54 2.83 1.48
CA ARG A 112 9.25 1.56 1.54
C ARG A 112 8.26 0.43 1.83
N SER A 113 8.66 -0.77 1.52
CA SER A 113 7.89 -1.98 1.83
C SER A 113 8.77 -3.04 2.45
N ILE A 114 8.19 -3.83 3.34
CA ILE A 114 8.85 -4.96 3.99
C ILE A 114 7.90 -6.14 4.03
N LYS A 115 8.43 -7.36 3.92
CA LYS A 115 7.63 -8.56 4.07
C LYS A 115 7.46 -8.92 5.53
N ILE A 116 6.23 -9.06 5.95
CA ILE A 116 5.83 -9.40 7.31
C ILE A 116 4.99 -10.67 7.32
N MET A 117 4.94 -11.34 8.46
CA MET A 117 4.03 -12.46 8.67
C MET A 117 2.70 -11.97 9.22
N HIS A 118 1.62 -12.29 8.53
CA HIS A 118 0.27 -12.03 8.99
C HIS A 118 -0.54 -13.33 8.91
N ARG A 119 -1.03 -13.81 10.06
CA ARG A 119 -1.82 -15.06 10.12
C ARG A 119 -1.20 -16.21 9.31
N GLU A 120 0.07 -16.48 9.53
CA GLU A 120 0.85 -17.56 8.89
C GLU A 120 1.16 -17.37 7.39
N SER A 121 0.80 -16.22 6.81
CA SER A 121 1.12 -15.90 5.43
C SER A 121 2.04 -14.69 5.33
N PRO A 122 3.07 -14.73 4.47
CA PRO A 122 3.89 -13.56 4.20
C PRO A 122 3.09 -12.52 3.42
N MET A 123 3.22 -11.26 3.78
CA MET A 123 2.58 -10.15 3.11
C MET A 123 3.47 -8.92 3.08
N LEU A 124 3.22 -8.04 2.12
CA LEU A 124 3.95 -6.80 1.97
C LEU A 124 3.30 -5.71 2.84
N MET A 125 4.07 -5.09 3.71
CA MET A 125 3.64 -3.93 4.48
C MET A 125 4.30 -2.68 3.92
N LEU A 126 3.49 -1.68 3.59
CA LEU A 126 3.95 -0.36 3.15
C LEU A 126 4.11 0.56 4.36
N PHE A 127 5.19 1.33 4.37
CA PHE A 127 5.45 2.35 5.37
C PHE A 127 6.24 3.52 4.77
N THR A 128 6.33 4.64 5.47
CA THR A 128 7.17 5.76 5.09
C THR A 128 8.33 5.95 6.08
N THR A 129 9.49 6.25 5.57
CA THR A 129 10.67 6.70 6.32
C THR A 129 10.70 8.21 6.46
N GLY A 130 9.84 8.89 5.75
CA GLY A 130 9.64 10.32 5.65
C GLY A 130 9.20 10.67 4.23
N ILE A 131 8.35 11.65 4.07
CA ILE A 131 8.00 12.18 2.75
C ILE A 131 8.60 13.57 2.65
N ASP A 132 9.50 13.75 1.68
CA ASP A 132 10.16 15.03 1.40
C ASP A 132 9.11 16.13 1.25
N GLU A 133 9.43 17.31 1.76
CA GLU A 133 8.60 18.51 1.63
C GLU A 133 8.33 18.91 0.18
N LYS A 134 9.20 18.49 -0.75
CA LYS A 134 9.05 18.74 -2.17
C LYS A 134 8.06 17.81 -2.87
N VAL A 135 7.74 16.67 -2.28
CA VAL A 135 6.76 15.73 -2.84
C VAL A 135 5.38 16.34 -2.76
N ARG A 136 4.77 16.61 -3.91
CA ARG A 136 3.42 17.18 -4.01
C ARG A 136 2.34 16.13 -4.10
N THR A 137 2.62 15.06 -4.82
CA THR A 137 1.70 13.94 -5.03
C THR A 137 2.38 12.63 -4.69
N VAL A 138 1.58 11.64 -4.32
CA VAL A 138 2.03 10.25 -4.24
C VAL A 138 2.01 9.67 -5.66
N SER A 139 3.03 8.92 -6.06
CA SER A 139 3.07 8.34 -7.40
C SER A 139 2.02 7.24 -7.59
N VAL A 140 1.67 6.97 -8.84
CA VAL A 140 0.74 5.87 -9.18
C VAL A 140 1.33 4.52 -8.73
N GLU A 141 2.65 4.36 -8.84
CA GLU A 141 3.37 3.16 -8.41
C GLU A 141 3.25 2.95 -6.90
N ASP A 142 3.36 4.01 -6.10
CA ASP A 142 3.20 3.94 -4.64
C ASP A 142 1.77 3.57 -4.25
N VAL A 143 0.78 4.10 -4.98
CA VAL A 143 -0.62 3.72 -4.79
C VAL A 143 -0.84 2.27 -5.19
N LEU A 144 -0.27 1.81 -6.30
CA LEU A 144 -0.35 0.41 -6.73
C LEU A 144 0.35 -0.52 -5.75
N ALA A 145 1.50 -0.13 -5.19
CA ALA A 145 2.16 -0.88 -4.12
C ALA A 145 1.26 -0.98 -2.88
N SER A 146 0.54 0.08 -2.53
CA SER A 146 -0.45 0.07 -1.45
C SER A 146 -1.64 -0.84 -1.76
N PHE A 147 -2.10 -0.86 -3.00
CA PHE A 147 -3.13 -1.80 -3.47
C PHE A 147 -2.66 -3.25 -3.44
N ASN A 148 -1.45 -3.53 -3.89
CA ASN A 148 -0.85 -4.86 -3.78
C ASN A 148 -0.73 -5.30 -2.33
N TYR A 149 -0.40 -4.39 -1.43
CA TYR A 149 -0.45 -4.63 0.01
C TYR A 149 -1.83 -5.04 0.48
N LEU A 150 -2.87 -4.30 0.10
CA LEU A 150 -4.26 -4.62 0.43
C LEU A 150 -4.70 -5.96 -0.18
N LEU A 151 -4.31 -6.24 -1.42
CA LEU A 151 -4.57 -7.52 -2.07
C LEU A 151 -3.91 -8.68 -1.33
N ASN A 152 -2.64 -8.53 -0.95
CA ASN A 152 -1.93 -9.54 -0.16
C ASN A 152 -2.54 -9.73 1.24
N LEU A 153 -3.04 -8.65 1.87
CA LEU A 153 -3.81 -8.70 3.11
C LEU A 153 -5.08 -9.53 2.94
N MET A 154 -5.73 -9.39 1.79
CA MET A 154 -6.92 -10.16 1.45
C MET A 154 -6.58 -11.62 1.15
N ASP A 155 -5.39 -11.91 0.58
CA ASP A 155 -4.90 -13.26 0.33
C ASP A 155 -4.66 -14.06 1.62
N GLY A 156 -4.25 -13.38 2.69
CA GLY A 156 -4.15 -13.99 4.02
C GLY A 156 -5.50 -14.29 4.69
N PHE A 157 -6.62 -13.79 4.18
CA PHE A 157 -7.96 -14.00 4.72
C PHE A 157 -8.78 -15.10 4.05
N GLY A 158 -8.30 -15.65 2.94
CA GLY A 158 -8.99 -16.72 2.20
C GLY A 158 -8.07 -17.89 1.92
N THR A 159 -8.62 -19.08 1.84
CA THR A 159 -7.91 -20.20 1.23
C THR A 159 -7.71 -19.92 -0.25
N LYS A 160 -6.70 -20.55 -0.85
CA LYS A 160 -6.37 -20.38 -2.28
C LYS A 160 -7.56 -20.67 -3.20
N ASP A 161 -8.50 -21.49 -2.72
CA ASP A 161 -9.74 -21.87 -3.40
C ASP A 161 -10.86 -20.81 -3.28
N ASP A 162 -10.76 -19.90 -2.30
CA ASP A 162 -11.67 -18.75 -2.18
C ASP A 162 -11.31 -17.62 -3.16
N ILE A 163 -10.23 -17.80 -3.92
CA ILE A 163 -9.70 -16.84 -4.88
C ILE A 163 -10.02 -17.29 -6.29
N ASP A 164 -11.27 -17.32 -6.63
CA ASP A 164 -11.64 -17.28 -8.04
C ASP A 164 -11.24 -15.92 -8.60
N HIS A 165 -10.06 -15.87 -9.17
CA HIS A 165 -9.56 -14.68 -9.86
C HIS A 165 -9.92 -13.35 -9.14
N LEU A 166 -9.14 -12.33 -9.24
CA LEU A 166 -9.26 -11.03 -8.55
C LEU A 166 -10.66 -10.40 -8.47
N GLY A 167 -11.62 -10.93 -9.20
CA GLY A 167 -13.00 -10.47 -9.24
C GLY A 167 -13.98 -11.17 -8.28
N ASN A 168 -13.72 -12.39 -7.86
CA ASN A 168 -14.73 -13.22 -7.16
C ASN A 168 -14.41 -13.47 -5.68
N ARG A 169 -13.46 -12.77 -5.09
CA ARG A 169 -13.20 -12.91 -3.65
C ARG A 169 -14.37 -12.44 -2.84
N ARG A 170 -15.03 -13.36 -2.21
CA ARG A 170 -15.92 -13.06 -1.08
C ARG A 170 -15.06 -12.75 0.14
N VAL A 171 -14.83 -11.48 0.41
CA VAL A 171 -14.33 -11.06 1.71
C VAL A 171 -15.44 -11.38 2.71
N ARG A 172 -15.23 -12.36 3.59
CA ARG A 172 -16.09 -12.54 4.75
C ARG A 172 -15.94 -11.32 5.62
N CYS A 173 -16.97 -10.49 5.64
CA CYS A 173 -17.07 -9.46 6.65
C CYS A 173 -17.33 -10.20 7.97
N VAL A 174 -16.32 -10.22 8.83
CA VAL A 174 -16.52 -10.62 10.22
C VAL A 174 -17.27 -9.46 10.85
N GLY A 175 -18.56 -9.72 11.19
CA GLY A 175 -19.40 -8.80 11.94
C GLY A 175 -18.91 -8.63 13.38
#